data_2cefe24bae7aae689e7b68815a75cfd5
#
_entry.id   2cefe24bae7aae689e7b68815a75cfd5
#
_cell.length_a   1.000
_cell.length_b   1.000
_cell.length_c   1.000
_cell.angle_alpha   90.00
_cell.angle_beta   90.00
_cell.angle_gamma   90.00
#
_symmetry.space_group_name_H-M   'P 1'
#
loop_
_entity.id
_entity.type
_entity.pdbx_description
1 polymer ?
#
loop_
_entity_poly.entity_id
_entity_poly.type
_entity_poly.pdbx_seq_one_letter_code
_entity_poly.pdbx_strand_id
1 'polypeptide(L)'
;MKNAIDIKGVSKTYRDFTLDSLTLSLPEGSIMGLIGENGAGKSTTIKLIMNAILPDSGSIEVLGMDNKSPGFAEAKEDIGVVLDEAYFPVSLNCKNVNKIMGLTYKKWDPDKYFGYIKKFGLPEKKAFKDFSRGMKMKL
;
A
#
# COMPACT_ATOMS: atom_id res chain seq x y z
N MET A 1 -13.57 15.71 13.82
CA MET A 1 -12.38 14.84 13.77
C MET A 1 -11.85 14.86 12.34
N LYS A 2 -10.55 14.77 12.17
CA LYS A 2 -9.94 14.70 10.84
C LYS A 2 -9.94 13.26 10.37
N ASN A 3 -10.25 13.03 9.09
CA ASN A 3 -10.23 11.69 8.51
C ASN A 3 -8.86 11.41 7.87
N ALA A 4 -8.32 10.22 8.13
CA ALA A 4 -7.15 9.71 7.42
C ALA A 4 -7.52 9.29 5.99
N ILE A 5 -8.75 8.76 5.81
CA ILE A 5 -9.30 8.41 4.51
C ILE A 5 -10.75 8.86 4.46
N ASP A 6 -11.15 9.51 3.35
CA ASP A 6 -12.53 9.90 3.09
C ASP A 6 -12.90 9.58 1.65
N ILE A 7 -13.85 8.67 1.47
CA ILE A 7 -14.34 8.18 0.17
C ILE A 7 -15.79 8.60 0.01
N LYS A 8 -16.14 9.26 -1.09
CA LYS A 8 -17.48 9.80 -1.35
C LYS A 8 -18.02 9.34 -2.69
N GLY A 9 -19.01 8.46 -2.67
CA GLY A 9 -19.75 8.00 -3.83
C GLY A 9 -18.86 7.40 -4.93
N VAL A 10 -17.82 6.68 -4.55
CA VAL A 10 -16.85 6.14 -5.51
C VAL A 10 -17.40 4.90 -6.17
N SER A 11 -17.40 4.91 -7.50
CA SER A 11 -17.74 3.75 -8.32
C SER A 11 -16.58 3.35 -9.22
N LYS A 12 -16.45 2.04 -9.46
CA LYS A 12 -15.49 1.45 -10.40
C LYS A 12 -16.10 0.21 -11.04
N THR A 13 -16.23 0.24 -12.37
CA THR A 13 -16.81 -0.84 -13.16
C THR A 13 -15.70 -1.60 -13.90
N TYR A 14 -15.78 -2.92 -13.84
CA TYR A 14 -15.05 -3.87 -14.65
C TYR A 14 -16.06 -4.73 -15.43
N ARG A 15 -15.58 -5.57 -16.33
CA ARG A 15 -16.44 -6.42 -17.15
C ARG A 15 -17.42 -7.28 -16.32
N ASP A 16 -16.93 -7.85 -15.22
CA ASP A 16 -17.65 -8.84 -14.42
C ASP A 16 -17.88 -8.40 -12.96
N PHE A 17 -17.58 -7.12 -12.64
CA PHE A 17 -17.69 -6.61 -11.28
C PHE A 17 -17.86 -5.08 -11.27
N THR A 18 -18.72 -4.60 -10.39
CA THR A 18 -18.87 -3.15 -10.13
C THR A 18 -18.80 -2.88 -8.64
N LEU A 19 -17.86 -2.02 -8.25
CA LEU A 19 -17.90 -1.31 -6.97
C LEU A 19 -18.80 -0.11 -7.17
N ASP A 20 -19.94 -0.06 -6.48
CA ASP A 20 -20.95 0.97 -6.70
C ASP A 20 -21.10 1.91 -5.50
N SER A 21 -20.94 3.21 -5.77
CA SER A 21 -21.24 4.32 -4.84
C SER A 21 -20.66 4.16 -3.44
N LEU A 22 -19.45 3.58 -3.32
CA LEU A 22 -18.79 3.37 -2.04
C LEU A 22 -18.58 4.71 -1.33
N THR A 23 -19.10 4.80 -0.11
CA THR A 23 -18.85 5.93 0.81
C THR A 23 -18.34 5.38 2.13
N LEU A 24 -17.19 5.90 2.58
CA LEU A 24 -16.46 5.39 3.74
C LEU A 24 -15.57 6.50 4.30
N SER A 25 -15.56 6.65 5.62
CA SER A 25 -14.63 7.55 6.31
C SER A 25 -13.87 6.81 7.39
N LEU A 26 -12.54 6.95 7.40
CA LEU A 26 -11.65 6.42 8.42
C LEU A 26 -11.05 7.59 9.21
N PRO A 27 -11.44 7.81 10.47
CA PRO A 27 -10.84 8.85 11.30
C PRO A 27 -9.36 8.58 11.59
N GLU A 28 -8.56 9.64 11.75
CA GLU A 28 -7.17 9.52 12.20
C GLU A 28 -7.08 8.78 13.56
N GLY A 29 -6.05 7.94 13.73
CA GLY A 29 -5.84 7.15 14.94
C GLY A 29 -6.77 5.96 15.11
N SER A 30 -7.61 5.66 14.11
CA SER A 30 -8.56 4.52 14.15
C SER A 30 -8.05 3.32 13.35
N ILE A 31 -8.59 2.15 13.67
CA ILE A 31 -8.40 0.91 12.90
C ILE A 31 -9.74 0.51 12.31
N MET A 32 -9.78 0.22 11.02
CA MET A 32 -10.97 -0.23 10.32
C MET A 32 -10.74 -1.57 9.63
N GLY A 33 -11.66 -2.50 9.82
CA GLY A 33 -11.71 -3.77 9.08
C GLY A 33 -12.56 -3.64 7.82
N LEU A 34 -11.99 -3.94 6.66
CA LEU A 34 -12.73 -4.08 5.40
C LEU A 34 -13.02 -5.56 5.16
N ILE A 35 -14.27 -5.96 5.44
CA ILE A 35 -14.71 -7.36 5.42
C ILE A 35 -15.62 -7.59 4.21
N GLY A 36 -15.55 -8.76 3.63
CA GLY A 36 -16.37 -9.17 2.49
C GLY A 36 -15.84 -10.45 1.84
N GLU A 37 -16.64 -11.06 0.99
CA GLU A 37 -16.28 -12.25 0.23
C GLU A 37 -15.13 -11.98 -0.77
N ASN A 38 -14.58 -13.04 -1.35
CA ASN A 38 -13.64 -12.89 -2.47
C ASN A 38 -14.38 -12.29 -3.67
N GLY A 39 -13.79 -11.25 -4.25
CA GLY A 39 -14.47 -10.50 -5.31
C GLY A 39 -15.31 -9.30 -4.85
N ALA A 40 -15.56 -9.10 -3.55
CA ALA A 40 -16.37 -7.98 -3.02
C ALA A 40 -15.75 -6.58 -3.20
N GLY A 41 -14.59 -6.45 -3.85
CA GLY A 41 -13.98 -5.14 -4.14
C GLY A 41 -12.96 -4.64 -3.11
N LYS A 42 -12.60 -5.43 -2.09
CA LYS A 42 -11.62 -5.01 -1.07
C LYS A 42 -10.28 -4.53 -1.65
N SER A 43 -9.68 -5.34 -2.50
CA SER A 43 -8.41 -4.98 -3.16
C SER A 43 -8.57 -3.84 -4.16
N THR A 44 -9.74 -3.73 -4.81
CA THR A 44 -10.10 -2.60 -5.68
C THR A 44 -10.14 -1.30 -4.87
N THR A 45 -10.78 -1.33 -3.70
CA THR A 45 -10.86 -0.18 -2.79
C THR A 45 -9.46 0.29 -2.36
N ILE A 46 -8.58 -0.63 -1.96
CA ILE A 46 -7.19 -0.27 -1.59
C ILE A 46 -6.44 0.34 -2.79
N LYS A 47 -6.58 -0.24 -3.99
CA LYS A 47 -5.96 0.30 -5.20
C LYS A 47 -6.49 1.70 -5.56
N LEU A 48 -7.79 1.95 -5.36
CA LEU A 48 -8.40 3.26 -5.55
C LEU A 48 -7.87 4.28 -4.54
N ILE A 49 -7.78 3.94 -3.24
CA ILE A 49 -7.21 4.79 -2.20
C ILE A 49 -5.77 5.21 -2.56
N MET A 50 -4.96 4.26 -3.02
CA MET A 50 -3.56 4.51 -3.40
C MET A 50 -3.39 5.18 -4.77
N ASN A 51 -4.49 5.51 -5.47
CA ASN A 51 -4.46 6.01 -6.85
C ASN A 51 -3.63 5.13 -7.79
N ALA A 52 -3.68 3.82 -7.57
CA ALA A 52 -3.08 2.82 -8.47
C ALA A 52 -4.03 2.49 -9.65
N ILE A 53 -5.32 2.77 -9.47
CA ILE A 53 -6.37 2.76 -10.49
C ILE A 53 -7.26 3.98 -10.28
N LEU A 54 -7.88 4.47 -11.34
CA LEU A 54 -8.79 5.63 -11.28
C LEU A 54 -10.23 5.17 -11.07
N PRO A 55 -11.02 5.85 -10.22
CA PRO A 55 -12.46 5.64 -10.13
C PRO A 55 -13.16 6.19 -11.38
N ASP A 56 -14.32 5.61 -11.69
CA ASP A 56 -15.19 6.10 -12.76
C ASP A 56 -16.02 7.31 -12.29
N SER A 57 -16.35 7.35 -10.98
CA SER A 57 -17.03 8.49 -10.33
C SER A 57 -16.64 8.62 -8.87
N GLY A 58 -17.01 9.74 -8.25
CA GLY A 58 -16.75 10.04 -6.84
C GLY A 58 -15.36 10.61 -6.59
N SER A 59 -15.05 10.80 -5.32
CA SER A 59 -13.79 11.40 -4.85
C SER A 59 -13.20 10.62 -3.68
N ILE A 60 -11.87 10.69 -3.56
CA ILE A 60 -11.11 10.06 -2.48
C ILE A 60 -10.11 11.08 -1.95
N GLU A 61 -10.17 11.36 -0.66
CA GLU A 61 -9.18 12.11 0.07
C GLU A 61 -8.41 11.18 1.00
N VAL A 62 -7.09 11.33 1.03
CA VAL A 62 -6.19 10.59 1.91
C VAL A 62 -5.28 11.58 2.63
N LEU A 63 -5.25 11.53 3.94
CA LEU A 63 -4.54 12.50 4.81
C LEU A 63 -4.92 13.95 4.52
N GLY A 64 -6.19 14.17 4.10
CA GLY A 64 -6.73 15.50 3.76
C GLY A 64 -6.34 16.02 2.37
N MET A 65 -5.83 15.15 1.50
CA MET A 65 -5.44 15.49 0.13
C MET A 65 -6.22 14.64 -0.87
N ASP A 66 -6.74 15.25 -1.94
CA ASP A 66 -7.32 14.51 -3.07
C ASP A 66 -6.25 13.60 -3.68
N ASN A 67 -6.54 12.32 -3.76
CA ASN A 67 -5.58 11.33 -4.24
C ASN A 67 -5.27 11.42 -5.74
N LYS A 68 -6.00 12.25 -6.49
CA LYS A 68 -5.72 12.57 -7.90
C LYS A 68 -4.83 13.81 -8.04
N SER A 69 -4.58 14.56 -6.96
CA SER A 69 -3.77 15.77 -6.99
C SER A 69 -2.30 15.47 -7.31
N PRO A 70 -1.59 16.37 -8.00
CA PRO A 70 -0.17 16.20 -8.29
C PRO A 70 0.69 15.99 -7.03
N GLY A 71 0.31 16.60 -5.90
CA GLY A 71 1.01 16.49 -4.61
C GLY A 71 0.81 15.13 -3.92
N PHE A 72 -0.12 14.29 -4.36
CA PHE A 72 -0.40 13.01 -3.70
C PHE A 72 0.80 12.05 -3.73
N ALA A 73 1.70 12.18 -4.72
CA ALA A 73 2.94 11.41 -4.75
C ALA A 73 3.81 11.65 -3.51
N GLU A 74 3.85 12.90 -3.00
CA GLU A 74 4.57 13.24 -1.76
C GLU A 74 3.83 12.73 -0.52
N ALA A 75 2.50 12.79 -0.49
CA ALA A 75 1.70 12.25 0.60
C ALA A 75 1.90 10.73 0.76
N LYS A 76 2.17 10.01 -0.33
CA LYS A 76 2.48 8.56 -0.28
C LYS A 76 3.73 8.21 0.52
N GLU A 77 4.64 9.17 0.77
CA GLU A 77 5.80 8.94 1.65
C GLU A 77 5.40 8.65 3.10
N ASP A 78 4.22 9.11 3.51
CA ASP A 78 3.69 8.90 4.86
C ASP A 78 2.68 7.73 4.92
N ILE A 79 2.54 6.95 3.83
CA ILE A 79 1.60 5.84 3.72
C ILE A 79 2.37 4.53 3.52
N GLY A 80 2.19 3.58 4.44
CA GLY A 80 2.68 2.21 4.28
C GLY A 80 1.60 1.29 3.72
N VAL A 81 1.94 0.47 2.73
CA VAL A 81 1.06 -0.56 2.18
C VAL A 81 1.71 -1.92 2.30
N VAL A 82 1.01 -2.87 2.93
CA VAL A 82 1.42 -4.28 2.97
C VAL A 82 0.56 -5.05 1.97
N LEU A 83 1.21 -5.68 1.01
CA LEU A 83 0.56 -6.46 -0.04
C LEU A 83 0.63 -7.95 0.28
N ASP A 84 -0.29 -8.75 -0.32
CA ASP A 84 -0.34 -10.20 -0.13
C ASP A 84 0.92 -10.92 -0.67
N GLU A 85 1.62 -10.29 -1.60
CA GLU A 85 2.88 -10.78 -2.16
C GLU A 85 3.92 -9.66 -2.22
N ALA A 86 5.18 -10.01 -1.96
CA ALA A 86 6.29 -9.09 -2.18
C ALA A 86 6.61 -9.03 -3.68
N TYR A 87 6.29 -7.92 -4.33
CA TYR A 87 6.49 -7.71 -5.78
C TYR A 87 7.93 -7.29 -6.14
N PHE A 88 8.89 -7.57 -5.29
CA PHE A 88 10.28 -7.35 -5.65
C PHE A 88 10.79 -8.44 -6.61
N PRO A 89 11.58 -8.08 -7.64
CA PRO A 89 12.21 -9.04 -8.51
C PRO A 89 12.97 -10.12 -7.72
N VAL A 90 12.80 -11.36 -8.11
CA VAL A 90 13.34 -12.53 -7.38
C VAL A 90 14.88 -12.59 -7.31
N SER A 91 15.56 -11.85 -8.17
CA SER A 91 17.03 -11.70 -8.18
C SER A 91 17.57 -10.72 -7.14
N LEU A 92 16.72 -9.88 -6.55
CA LEU A 92 17.13 -8.90 -5.55
C LEU A 92 17.37 -9.57 -4.19
N ASN A 93 18.07 -8.86 -3.31
CA ASN A 93 18.26 -9.18 -1.90
C ASN A 93 17.94 -7.95 -1.04
N CYS A 94 18.01 -8.11 0.29
CA CYS A 94 17.69 -7.01 1.22
C CYS A 94 18.55 -5.75 0.98
N LYS A 95 19.81 -5.89 0.60
CA LYS A 95 20.68 -4.73 0.30
C LYS A 95 20.22 -3.97 -0.96
N ASN A 96 19.80 -4.71 -1.99
CA ASN A 96 19.27 -4.09 -3.20
C ASN A 96 17.97 -3.33 -2.91
N VAL A 97 17.06 -3.91 -2.12
CA VAL A 97 15.83 -3.24 -1.70
C VAL A 97 16.13 -1.97 -0.92
N ASN A 98 17.03 -2.04 0.08
CA ASN A 98 17.45 -0.84 0.81
C ASN A 98 17.91 0.28 -0.14
N LYS A 99 18.73 -0.04 -1.14
CA LYS A 99 19.18 0.95 -2.12
C LYS A 99 18.04 1.53 -2.94
N ILE A 100 17.12 0.68 -3.42
CA ILE A 100 15.95 1.12 -4.20
C ILE A 100 15.06 2.03 -3.35
N MET A 101 14.74 1.61 -2.12
CA MET A 101 13.88 2.38 -1.23
C MET A 101 14.50 3.73 -0.85
N GLY A 102 15.81 3.76 -0.59
CA GLY A 102 16.52 5.02 -0.31
C GLY A 102 16.60 5.98 -1.49
N LEU A 103 16.46 5.48 -2.73
CA LEU A 103 16.33 6.33 -3.93
C LEU A 103 14.88 6.78 -4.18
N THR A 104 13.91 6.04 -3.64
CA THR A 104 12.48 6.27 -3.87
C THR A 104 11.87 7.19 -2.81
N TYR A 105 12.22 6.97 -1.54
CA TYR A 105 11.62 7.66 -0.39
C TYR A 105 12.63 8.59 0.28
N LYS A 106 12.30 9.87 0.38
CA LYS A 106 13.17 10.91 0.99
C LYS A 106 13.45 10.65 2.47
N LYS A 107 12.47 10.06 3.18
CA LYS A 107 12.55 9.75 4.63
C LYS A 107 12.99 8.32 4.92
N TRP A 108 13.54 7.60 3.93
CA TRP A 108 14.00 6.23 4.14
C TRP A 108 15.11 6.17 5.19
N ASP A 109 14.95 5.25 6.15
CA ASP A 109 15.90 5.01 7.24
C ASP A 109 16.54 3.62 7.09
N PRO A 110 17.79 3.54 6.56
CA PRO A 110 18.50 2.28 6.37
C PRO A 110 18.77 1.53 7.67
N ASP A 111 19.07 2.24 8.77
CA ASP A 111 19.40 1.61 10.05
C ASP A 111 18.17 0.93 10.64
N LYS A 112 17.04 1.59 10.57
CA LYS A 112 15.74 1.02 10.97
C LYS A 112 15.37 -0.18 10.12
N TYR A 113 15.56 -0.09 8.80
CA TYR A 113 15.32 -1.21 7.88
C TYR A 113 16.18 -2.43 8.24
N PHE A 114 17.50 -2.29 8.35
CA PHE A 114 18.37 -3.40 8.70
C PHE A 114 18.14 -3.90 10.14
N GLY A 115 17.72 -3.03 11.04
CA GLY A 115 17.23 -3.42 12.36
C GLY A 115 16.07 -4.42 12.29
N TYR A 116 15.09 -4.19 11.43
CA TYR A 116 14.00 -5.14 11.19
C TYR A 116 14.46 -6.42 10.47
N ILE A 117 15.32 -6.31 9.45
CA ILE A 117 15.90 -7.48 8.79
C ILE A 117 16.55 -8.42 9.82
N LYS A 118 17.35 -7.86 10.73
CA LYS A 118 17.99 -8.60 11.83
C LYS A 118 16.97 -9.18 12.81
N LYS A 119 15.99 -8.36 13.24
CA LYS A 119 14.93 -8.77 14.18
C LYS A 119 14.11 -9.94 13.65
N PHE A 120 13.84 -9.97 12.34
CA PHE A 120 13.09 -11.04 11.69
C PHE A 120 13.95 -12.23 11.24
N GLY A 121 15.27 -12.18 11.44
CA GLY A 121 16.20 -13.24 11.06
C GLY A 121 16.30 -13.44 9.54
N LEU A 122 16.16 -12.37 8.76
CA LEU A 122 16.22 -12.44 7.31
C LEU A 122 17.67 -12.37 6.80
N PRO A 123 18.08 -13.22 5.86
CA PRO A 123 19.45 -13.21 5.32
C PRO A 123 19.63 -12.04 4.35
N GLU A 124 20.46 -11.07 4.70
CA GLU A 124 20.64 -9.83 3.95
C GLU A 124 21.14 -10.01 2.51
N LYS A 125 22.00 -11.01 2.28
CA LYS A 125 22.69 -11.23 1.00
C LYS A 125 22.01 -12.27 0.11
N LYS A 126 21.08 -13.05 0.66
CA LYS A 126 20.39 -14.13 -0.07
C LYS A 126 19.37 -13.54 -1.04
N ALA A 127 19.32 -14.05 -2.26
CA ALA A 127 18.34 -13.60 -3.24
C ALA A 127 16.90 -14.03 -2.87
N PHE A 128 15.90 -13.22 -3.22
CA PHE A 128 14.50 -13.49 -2.86
C PHE A 128 13.92 -14.75 -3.51
N LYS A 129 14.50 -15.24 -4.61
CA LYS A 129 14.14 -16.55 -5.17
C LYS A 129 14.30 -17.68 -4.15
N ASP A 130 15.26 -17.53 -3.22
CA ASP A 130 15.58 -18.52 -2.20
C ASP A 130 14.90 -18.25 -0.85
N PHE A 131 14.02 -17.23 -0.76
CA PHE A 131 13.20 -16.94 0.40
C PHE A 131 11.97 -17.83 0.42
N SER A 132 11.61 -18.34 1.60
CA SER A 132 10.29 -18.94 1.79
C SER A 132 9.20 -17.87 1.67
N ARG A 133 7.93 -18.29 1.46
CA ARG A 133 6.80 -17.36 1.44
C ARG A 133 6.74 -16.52 2.71
N GLY A 134 6.93 -17.13 3.89
CA GLY A 134 6.93 -16.42 5.16
C GLY A 134 8.08 -15.41 5.30
N MET A 135 9.25 -15.69 4.71
CA MET A 135 10.36 -14.73 4.68
C MET A 135 10.04 -13.53 3.77
N LYS A 136 9.41 -13.77 2.62
CA LYS A 136 8.98 -12.69 1.71
C LYS A 136 7.94 -11.77 2.34
N MET A 137 7.04 -12.32 3.16
CA MET A 137 6.01 -11.53 3.85
C MET A 137 6.56 -10.66 4.99
N LYS A 138 7.78 -10.93 5.46
CA LYS A 138 8.44 -10.15 6.50
C LYS A 138 9.34 -9.03 5.93
N LEU A 139 9.52 -9.01 4.62
CA LEU A 139 10.33 -8.02 3.91
C LEU A 139 9.51 -6.77 3.61
#